data_d94b16d1b8c3138f6dea37f06d85397e
#
_entry.id   d94b16d1b8c3138f6dea37f06d85397e
#
_cell.length_a   1.000
_cell.length_b   1.000
_cell.length_c   1.000
_cell.angle_alpha   90.00
_cell.angle_beta   90.00
_cell.angle_gamma   90.00
#
_symmetry.space_group_name_H-M   'P 1'
#
loop_
_entity.id
_entity.type
_entity.pdbx_description
1 polymer ?
#
loop_
_entity_poly.entity_id
_entity_poly.type
_entity_poly.pdbx_seq_one_letter_code
_entity_poly.pdbx_strand_id
1 'polypeptide(L)'
;MLEWLKRHDWKSCVLQKGTQGSNPCLSASMKILFVCHGNICRSPMAEFILKALVKAKGLDDGYYIESAAVSDEEYGNPIYPPAKRCLTQHGVLFDPAKTARTVTRSDYERFDRIICMDTGNLRWLQRIIPDDPQKKIHLLMSYTGSGRDVADPWYTGDFEKAFQDILEGCEAILEHSRISTR
;
A
#
# COMPACT_ATOMS: atom_id res chain seq x y z
N MET A 1 13.06 -14.21 -13.76
CA MET A 1 12.18 -14.36 -12.58
C MET A 1 12.85 -14.00 -11.24
N LEU A 2 14.10 -13.60 -11.19
CA LEU A 2 14.86 -13.30 -9.95
C LEU A 2 15.55 -11.93 -9.94
N GLU A 3 15.29 -11.08 -10.92
CA GLU A 3 16.02 -9.79 -11.02
C GLU A 3 15.47 -8.70 -10.10
N TRP A 4 14.16 -8.72 -9.80
CA TRP A 4 13.59 -7.77 -8.83
C TRP A 4 14.14 -8.02 -7.42
N LEU A 5 14.26 -9.30 -7.02
CA LEU A 5 14.88 -9.70 -5.74
C LEU A 5 16.40 -9.43 -5.71
N LYS A 6 17.08 -9.40 -6.88
CA LYS A 6 18.52 -9.11 -6.97
C LYS A 6 18.86 -7.63 -6.88
N ARG A 7 17.92 -6.75 -7.24
CA ARG A 7 18.11 -5.29 -7.14
C ARG A 7 17.97 -4.77 -5.70
N HIS A 8 17.30 -5.55 -4.84
CA HIS A 8 17.17 -5.30 -3.41
C HIS A 8 17.81 -6.47 -2.68
N ASP A 9 19.10 -6.34 -2.36
CA ASP A 9 19.92 -7.35 -1.69
C ASP A 9 19.42 -7.60 -0.26
N TRP A 10 18.30 -8.33 -0.14
CA TRP A 10 17.65 -8.64 1.13
C TRP A 10 18.38 -9.73 1.94
N LYS A 11 19.34 -10.43 1.32
CA LYS A 11 20.13 -11.49 1.98
C LYS A 11 21.24 -10.95 2.88
N SER A 12 21.62 -9.68 2.75
CA SER A 12 22.68 -9.09 3.57
C SER A 12 22.23 -8.51 4.90
N CYS A 13 20.92 -8.46 5.19
CA CYS A 13 20.38 -7.90 6.44
C CYS A 13 20.10 -8.91 7.57
N VAL A 14 20.48 -10.18 7.44
CA VAL A 14 20.12 -11.22 8.43
C VAL A 14 21.18 -11.46 9.51
N LEU A 15 22.33 -10.77 9.50
CA LEU A 15 23.38 -10.99 10.49
C LEU A 15 23.96 -9.69 11.04
N GLN A 16 23.21 -9.01 11.91
CA GLN A 16 23.80 -8.25 13.03
C GLN A 16 22.82 -8.23 14.21
N LYS A 17 22.77 -9.33 14.95
CA LYS A 17 22.41 -9.31 16.37
C LYS A 17 23.62 -8.75 17.13
N GLY A 18 23.49 -7.56 17.66
CA GLY A 18 24.52 -6.99 18.51
C GLY A 18 24.09 -5.68 19.14
N THR A 19 23.87 -5.75 20.45
CA THR A 19 23.83 -4.69 21.45
C THR A 19 22.54 -3.92 21.67
N GLN A 20 21.94 -4.18 22.82
CA GLN A 20 20.97 -3.38 23.55
C GLN A 20 21.39 -1.92 23.60
N GLY A 21 20.62 -1.09 22.94
CA GLY A 21 20.53 0.33 23.14
C GLY A 21 19.05 0.66 23.30
N SER A 22 18.63 0.93 24.53
CA SER A 22 17.31 1.44 24.86
C SER A 22 17.11 2.76 24.12
N ASN A 23 16.41 2.72 23.00
CA ASN A 23 15.93 3.89 22.32
C ASN A 23 14.49 4.12 22.75
N PRO A 24 14.19 5.08 23.66
CA PRO A 24 12.83 5.47 23.97
C PRO A 24 12.40 6.52 22.93
N CYS A 25 12.16 6.08 21.72
CA CYS A 25 11.31 6.83 20.82
C CYS A 25 10.20 5.86 20.39
N LEU A 26 9.08 5.91 21.11
CA LEU A 26 7.79 5.49 20.62
C LEU A 26 7.44 6.43 19.46
N SER A 27 8.11 6.23 18.34
CA SER A 27 7.74 6.85 17.08
C SER A 27 6.39 6.31 16.72
N ALA A 28 5.37 7.16 16.74
CA ALA A 28 4.03 6.79 16.34
C ALA A 28 4.11 6.11 14.97
N SER A 29 3.60 4.87 14.88
CA SER A 29 3.63 4.14 13.63
C SER A 29 2.80 4.88 12.59
N MET A 30 3.33 5.10 11.38
CA MET A 30 2.63 5.68 10.24
C MET A 30 1.51 4.74 9.78
N LYS A 31 0.27 5.20 9.86
CA LYS A 31 -0.91 4.41 9.50
C LYS A 31 -1.37 4.76 8.09
N ILE A 32 -1.29 3.79 7.19
CA ILE A 32 -1.61 3.98 5.76
C ILE A 32 -2.78 3.07 5.36
N LEU A 33 -3.79 3.65 4.71
CA LEU A 33 -4.91 2.94 4.11
C LEU A 33 -4.86 3.10 2.60
N PHE A 34 -4.70 2.00 1.87
CA PHE A 34 -4.85 1.99 0.42
C PHE A 34 -6.30 1.75 0.02
N VAL A 35 -6.78 2.51 -0.97
CA VAL A 35 -8.18 2.48 -1.39
C VAL A 35 -8.28 2.31 -2.90
N CYS A 36 -9.10 1.35 -3.34
CA CYS A 36 -9.53 1.21 -4.74
C CYS A 36 -11.03 0.94 -4.81
N HIS A 37 -11.57 0.61 -5.98
CA HIS A 37 -13.01 0.40 -6.14
C HIS A 37 -13.51 -0.77 -5.27
N GLY A 38 -13.08 -1.99 -5.53
CA GLY A 38 -13.61 -3.21 -4.89
C GLY A 38 -12.73 -3.85 -3.81
N ASN A 39 -11.50 -3.38 -3.56
CA ASN A 39 -10.54 -3.95 -2.58
C ASN A 39 -10.19 -5.44 -2.82
N ILE A 40 -10.20 -5.89 -4.08
CA ILE A 40 -9.81 -7.26 -4.47
C ILE A 40 -8.61 -7.31 -5.41
N CYS A 41 -8.22 -6.19 -6.04
CA CYS A 41 -7.09 -6.09 -6.98
C CYS A 41 -6.03 -5.10 -6.48
N ARG A 42 -6.12 -3.83 -6.89
CA ARG A 42 -5.07 -2.81 -6.70
C ARG A 42 -4.74 -2.50 -5.25
N SER A 43 -5.73 -2.19 -4.42
CA SER A 43 -5.47 -1.79 -3.03
C SER A 43 -4.90 -2.92 -2.16
N PRO A 44 -5.33 -4.20 -2.24
CA PRO A 44 -4.63 -5.27 -1.53
C PRO A 44 -3.24 -5.54 -2.10
N MET A 45 -3.01 -5.39 -3.41
CA MET A 45 -1.64 -5.46 -3.95
C MET A 45 -0.75 -4.39 -3.33
N ALA A 46 -1.21 -3.14 -3.23
CA ALA A 46 -0.47 -2.05 -2.61
C ALA A 46 -0.19 -2.30 -1.12
N GLU A 47 -1.17 -2.81 -0.38
CA GLU A 47 -1.02 -3.20 1.01
C GLU A 47 0.14 -4.17 1.21
N PHE A 48 0.16 -5.27 0.45
CA PHE A 48 1.17 -6.31 0.63
C PHE A 48 2.53 -5.94 0.03
N ILE A 49 2.57 -5.16 -1.06
CA ILE A 49 3.82 -4.62 -1.61
C ILE A 49 4.49 -3.68 -0.61
N LEU A 50 3.74 -2.73 -0.03
CA LEU A 50 4.32 -1.81 0.95
C LEU A 50 4.74 -2.55 2.23
N LYS A 51 3.96 -3.53 2.72
CA LYS A 51 4.36 -4.40 3.84
C LYS A 51 5.66 -5.15 3.56
N ALA A 52 5.84 -5.68 2.34
CA ALA A 52 7.08 -6.33 1.95
C ALA A 52 8.27 -5.36 1.91
N LEU A 53 8.07 -4.15 1.38
CA LEU A 53 9.11 -3.12 1.30
C LEU A 53 9.55 -2.62 2.68
N VAL A 54 8.62 -2.33 3.60
CA VAL A 54 8.97 -1.88 4.96
C VAL A 54 9.69 -2.98 5.74
N LYS A 55 9.25 -4.24 5.59
CA LYS A 55 9.91 -5.39 6.20
C LYS A 55 11.33 -5.58 5.68
N ALA A 56 11.54 -5.50 4.36
CA ALA A 56 12.86 -5.61 3.75
C ALA A 56 13.83 -4.51 4.22
N LYS A 57 13.31 -3.35 4.65
CA LYS A 57 14.08 -2.23 5.19
C LYS A 57 14.20 -2.24 6.72
N GLY A 58 13.62 -3.23 7.42
CA GLY A 58 13.58 -3.30 8.89
C GLY A 58 12.77 -2.15 9.53
N LEU A 59 11.71 -1.70 8.87
CA LEU A 59 10.87 -0.57 9.26
C LEU A 59 9.44 -1.01 9.64
N ASP A 60 9.19 -2.31 9.70
CA ASP A 60 7.85 -2.89 9.88
C ASP A 60 7.16 -2.44 11.18
N ASP A 61 7.90 -2.27 12.27
CA ASP A 61 7.36 -1.74 13.54
C ASP A 61 6.89 -0.27 13.44
N GLY A 62 7.38 0.48 12.44
CA GLY A 62 7.04 1.88 12.20
C GLY A 62 5.83 2.08 11.28
N TYR A 63 5.21 1.02 10.77
CA TYR A 63 4.12 1.13 9.81
C TYR A 63 2.94 0.22 10.14
N TYR A 64 1.73 0.77 10.04
CA TYR A 64 0.48 0.03 10.07
C TYR A 64 -0.24 0.22 8.73
N ILE A 65 -0.42 -0.86 7.97
CA ILE A 65 -0.84 -0.78 6.57
C ILE A 65 -2.06 -1.67 6.37
N GLU A 66 -3.14 -1.10 5.84
CA GLU A 66 -4.37 -1.80 5.47
C GLU A 66 -4.86 -1.37 4.08
N SER A 67 -5.91 -2.03 3.60
CA SER A 67 -6.63 -1.64 2.41
C SER A 67 -8.14 -1.77 2.55
N ALA A 68 -8.89 -0.96 1.77
CA ALA A 68 -10.34 -0.92 1.73
C ALA A 68 -10.89 -0.58 0.34
N ALA A 69 -12.19 -0.71 0.15
CA ALA A 69 -12.94 -0.38 -1.04
C ALA A 69 -13.75 0.90 -0.87
N VAL A 70 -14.01 1.64 -1.95
CA VAL A 70 -15.03 2.70 -1.98
C VAL A 70 -16.42 2.19 -2.34
N SER A 71 -16.52 0.94 -2.84
CA SER A 71 -17.77 0.24 -3.17
C SER A 71 -17.95 -0.98 -2.26
N ASP A 72 -19.16 -1.43 -2.04
CA ASP A 72 -19.51 -2.63 -1.30
C ASP A 72 -19.75 -3.85 -2.21
N GLU A 73 -19.64 -3.70 -3.53
CA GLU A 73 -19.87 -4.74 -4.52
C GLU A 73 -19.07 -6.04 -4.26
N GLU A 74 -17.86 -5.91 -3.75
CA GLU A 74 -16.95 -7.02 -3.48
C GLU A 74 -16.79 -7.31 -1.97
N TYR A 75 -17.66 -6.76 -1.12
CA TYR A 75 -17.54 -6.91 0.34
C TYR A 75 -17.48 -8.39 0.76
N GLY A 76 -16.45 -8.74 1.54
CA GLY A 76 -16.21 -10.11 2.02
C GLY A 76 -15.50 -11.02 1.02
N ASN A 77 -15.36 -10.62 -0.25
CA ASN A 77 -14.68 -11.42 -1.27
C ASN A 77 -13.16 -11.45 -1.04
N PRO A 78 -12.49 -12.57 -1.34
CA PRO A 78 -11.05 -12.69 -1.25
C PRO A 78 -10.35 -11.88 -2.35
N ILE A 79 -9.03 -11.70 -2.21
CA ILE A 79 -8.19 -11.13 -3.27
C ILE A 79 -8.42 -11.89 -4.56
N TYR A 80 -8.63 -11.17 -5.66
CA TYR A 80 -8.90 -11.72 -6.99
C TYR A 80 -7.76 -12.65 -7.44
N PRO A 81 -8.07 -13.85 -7.99
CA PRO A 81 -7.03 -14.83 -8.31
C PRO A 81 -5.89 -14.34 -9.19
N PRO A 82 -6.10 -13.51 -10.24
CA PRO A 82 -5.00 -12.93 -11.00
C PRO A 82 -4.10 -12.01 -10.17
N ALA A 83 -4.64 -11.22 -9.23
CA ALA A 83 -3.84 -10.39 -8.33
C ALA A 83 -2.98 -11.25 -7.39
N LYS A 84 -3.54 -12.35 -6.84
CA LYS A 84 -2.78 -13.34 -6.06
C LYS A 84 -1.64 -13.93 -6.85
N ARG A 85 -1.90 -14.33 -8.12
CA ARG A 85 -0.84 -14.88 -9.00
C ARG A 85 0.27 -13.88 -9.24
N CYS A 86 -0.07 -12.62 -9.52
CA CYS A 86 0.89 -11.54 -9.74
C CYS A 86 1.76 -11.33 -8.50
N LEU A 87 1.17 -11.21 -7.31
CA LEU A 87 1.92 -11.10 -6.04
C LEU A 87 2.87 -12.28 -5.83
N THR A 88 2.39 -13.52 -6.07
CA THR A 88 3.21 -14.73 -5.92
C THR A 88 4.37 -14.76 -6.90
N GLN A 89 4.16 -14.38 -8.17
CA GLN A 89 5.19 -14.30 -9.21
C GLN A 89 6.32 -13.34 -8.82
N HIS A 90 5.98 -12.26 -8.12
CA HIS A 90 6.95 -11.28 -7.60
C HIS A 90 7.49 -11.62 -6.20
N GLY A 91 7.10 -12.77 -5.62
CA GLY A 91 7.57 -13.19 -4.30
C GLY A 91 7.01 -12.36 -3.13
N VAL A 92 5.94 -11.61 -3.36
CA VAL A 92 5.26 -10.83 -2.32
C VAL A 92 4.32 -11.75 -1.54
N LEU A 93 4.58 -11.88 -0.24
CA LEU A 93 3.73 -12.64 0.66
C LEU A 93 2.46 -11.83 0.98
N PHE A 94 1.32 -12.51 1.01
CA PHE A 94 0.04 -11.94 1.38
C PHE A 94 -0.73 -12.87 2.33
N ASP A 95 -1.66 -12.29 3.09
CA ASP A 95 -2.55 -13.07 3.95
C ASP A 95 -3.65 -13.73 3.08
N PRO A 96 -3.71 -15.07 3.03
CA PRO A 96 -4.73 -15.78 2.27
C PRO A 96 -6.15 -15.55 2.79
N ALA A 97 -6.30 -15.17 4.07
CA ALA A 97 -7.58 -14.87 4.71
C ALA A 97 -8.05 -13.42 4.47
N LYS A 98 -7.24 -12.58 3.81
CA LYS A 98 -7.63 -11.21 3.48
C LYS A 98 -8.89 -11.18 2.63
N THR A 99 -9.89 -10.46 3.11
CA THR A 99 -11.15 -10.18 2.40
C THR A 99 -11.36 -8.68 2.21
N ALA A 100 -12.15 -8.32 1.21
CA ALA A 100 -12.52 -6.94 0.92
C ALA A 100 -13.39 -6.37 2.04
N ARG A 101 -13.09 -5.13 2.43
CA ARG A 101 -13.92 -4.31 3.32
C ARG A 101 -14.15 -2.94 2.71
N THR A 102 -15.23 -2.28 3.05
CA THR A 102 -15.49 -0.90 2.66
C THR A 102 -14.77 0.09 3.57
N VAL A 103 -14.38 1.22 3.00
CA VAL A 103 -13.89 2.37 3.77
C VAL A 103 -15.04 3.03 4.52
N THR A 104 -14.75 3.54 5.70
CA THR A 104 -15.72 4.22 6.57
C THR A 104 -15.20 5.61 6.96
N ARG A 105 -16.07 6.48 7.49
CA ARG A 105 -15.66 7.78 8.03
C ARG A 105 -14.68 7.64 9.21
N SER A 106 -14.78 6.59 10.01
CA SER A 106 -13.85 6.33 11.11
C SER A 106 -12.44 5.98 10.63
N ASP A 107 -12.28 5.51 9.38
CA ASP A 107 -10.95 5.29 8.81
C ASP A 107 -10.19 6.62 8.64
N TYR A 108 -10.88 7.74 8.42
CA TYR A 108 -10.23 9.05 8.34
C TYR A 108 -9.55 9.43 9.66
N GLU A 109 -10.17 9.14 10.80
CA GLU A 109 -9.58 9.40 12.12
C GLU A 109 -8.45 8.41 12.45
N ARG A 110 -8.58 7.17 11.98
CA ARG A 110 -7.67 6.08 12.32
C ARG A 110 -6.35 6.11 11.55
N PHE A 111 -6.37 6.58 10.29
CA PHE A 111 -5.20 6.56 9.40
C PHE A 111 -4.59 7.95 9.20
N ASP A 112 -3.25 7.99 9.04
CA ASP A 112 -2.50 9.20 8.78
C ASP A 112 -2.47 9.55 7.28
N ARG A 113 -2.61 8.52 6.42
CA ARG A 113 -2.69 8.66 4.97
C ARG A 113 -3.75 7.72 4.41
N ILE A 114 -4.58 8.23 3.51
CA ILE A 114 -5.53 7.46 2.72
C ILE A 114 -5.16 7.64 1.26
N ILE A 115 -4.77 6.54 0.60
CA ILE A 115 -4.13 6.58 -0.70
C ILE A 115 -4.99 5.87 -1.73
N CYS A 116 -5.53 6.64 -2.68
CA CYS A 116 -6.36 6.16 -3.78
C CYS A 116 -5.51 5.74 -4.98
N MET A 117 -5.98 4.74 -5.74
CA MET A 117 -5.29 4.25 -6.93
C MET A 117 -5.52 5.14 -8.15
N ASP A 118 -6.70 5.75 -8.26
CA ASP A 118 -7.09 6.59 -9.38
C ASP A 118 -8.03 7.73 -8.96
N THR A 119 -8.24 8.65 -9.89
CA THR A 119 -9.14 9.81 -9.71
C THR A 119 -10.61 9.38 -9.56
N GLY A 120 -11.01 8.24 -10.12
CA GLY A 120 -12.33 7.65 -9.94
C GLY A 120 -12.55 7.23 -8.48
N ASN A 121 -11.57 6.53 -7.89
CA ASN A 121 -11.62 6.13 -6.47
C ASN A 121 -11.67 7.36 -5.55
N LEU A 122 -10.92 8.42 -5.88
CA LEU A 122 -10.92 9.67 -5.13
C LEU A 122 -12.32 10.31 -5.12
N ARG A 123 -13.01 10.38 -6.26
CA ARG A 123 -14.39 10.92 -6.36
C ARG A 123 -15.40 10.09 -5.55
N TRP A 124 -15.25 8.77 -5.53
CA TRP A 124 -16.10 7.90 -4.73
C TRP A 124 -15.82 8.08 -3.23
N LEU A 125 -14.53 8.18 -2.85
CA LEU A 125 -14.13 8.40 -1.47
C LEU A 125 -14.69 9.71 -0.93
N GLN A 126 -14.71 10.78 -1.71
CA GLN A 126 -15.26 12.09 -1.32
C GLN A 126 -16.76 12.04 -0.98
N ARG A 127 -17.52 11.05 -1.47
CA ARG A 127 -18.92 10.87 -1.05
C ARG A 127 -19.04 10.27 0.35
N ILE A 128 -18.03 9.52 0.78
CA ILE A 128 -17.97 8.86 2.10
C ILE A 128 -17.30 9.79 3.11
N ILE A 129 -16.21 10.43 2.69
CA ILE A 129 -15.38 11.38 3.45
C ILE A 129 -15.33 12.68 2.66
N PRO A 130 -16.32 13.57 2.82
CA PRO A 130 -16.45 14.78 2.01
C PRO A 130 -15.38 15.83 2.32
N ASP A 131 -14.87 15.84 3.55
CA ASP A 131 -13.93 16.85 4.03
C ASP A 131 -12.57 16.22 4.33
N ASP A 132 -11.49 16.87 3.90
CA ASP A 132 -10.12 16.47 4.19
C ASP A 132 -9.31 17.63 4.82
N PRO A 133 -9.69 18.11 6.02
CA PRO A 133 -9.04 19.25 6.66
C PRO A 133 -7.58 18.98 7.01
N GLN A 134 -7.20 17.72 7.21
CA GLN A 134 -5.84 17.31 7.55
C GLN A 134 -5.00 16.93 6.32
N LYS A 135 -5.56 17.03 5.12
CA LYS A 135 -4.90 16.70 3.85
C LYS A 135 -4.28 15.30 3.85
N LYS A 136 -5.07 14.32 4.32
CA LYS A 136 -4.62 12.91 4.41
C LYS A 136 -4.86 12.12 3.12
N ILE A 137 -5.73 12.61 2.22
CA ILE A 137 -6.18 11.87 1.03
C ILE A 137 -5.27 12.22 -0.15
N HIS A 138 -4.64 11.21 -0.74
CA HIS A 138 -3.68 11.34 -1.83
C HIS A 138 -3.96 10.33 -2.95
N LEU A 139 -3.48 10.62 -4.15
CA LEU A 139 -3.30 9.62 -5.21
C LEU A 139 -1.95 8.93 -5.04
N LEU A 140 -1.88 7.62 -5.28
CA LEU A 140 -0.62 6.88 -5.15
C LEU A 140 0.49 7.46 -6.01
N MET A 141 0.19 7.73 -7.28
CA MET A 141 1.18 8.23 -8.22
C MET A 141 1.58 9.69 -7.99
N SER A 142 0.88 10.45 -7.12
CA SER A 142 1.32 11.79 -6.76
C SER A 142 2.65 11.79 -5.99
N TYR A 143 2.97 10.70 -5.29
CA TYR A 143 4.25 10.54 -4.60
C TYR A 143 5.46 10.41 -5.55
N THR A 144 5.23 9.98 -6.80
CA THR A 144 6.29 9.92 -7.83
C THR A 144 6.46 11.24 -8.60
N GLY A 145 5.69 12.27 -8.25
CA GLY A 145 5.61 13.51 -9.02
C GLY A 145 4.78 13.39 -10.30
N SER A 146 4.17 12.24 -10.55
CA SER A 146 3.28 12.00 -11.69
C SER A 146 1.82 12.25 -11.32
N GLY A 147 1.07 12.86 -12.24
CA GLY A 147 -0.39 13.02 -12.09
C GLY A 147 -1.20 11.85 -12.67
N ARG A 148 -0.54 10.77 -13.11
CA ARG A 148 -1.23 9.62 -13.72
C ARG A 148 -1.95 8.75 -12.69
N ASP A 149 -2.95 8.03 -13.13
CA ASP A 149 -3.63 7.01 -12.34
C ASP A 149 -2.87 5.67 -12.42
N VAL A 150 -3.06 4.81 -11.42
CA VAL A 150 -2.68 3.39 -11.51
C VAL A 150 -3.66 2.69 -12.46
N ALA A 151 -3.13 2.01 -13.48
CA ALA A 151 -3.96 1.28 -14.44
C ALA A 151 -4.86 0.27 -13.73
N ASP A 152 -6.13 0.20 -14.13
CA ASP A 152 -7.07 -0.76 -13.56
C ASP A 152 -6.99 -2.10 -14.29
N PRO A 153 -6.42 -3.15 -13.67
CA PRO A 153 -6.26 -4.45 -14.28
C PRO A 153 -7.59 -5.20 -14.47
N TRP A 154 -8.67 -4.75 -13.84
CA TRP A 154 -10.01 -5.29 -14.06
C TRP A 154 -10.47 -5.07 -15.50
N TYR A 155 -10.16 -3.89 -16.08
CA TYR A 155 -10.53 -3.56 -17.45
C TYR A 155 -9.43 -3.91 -18.46
N THR A 156 -8.17 -3.78 -18.08
CA THR A 156 -7.04 -3.98 -19.00
C THR A 156 -6.56 -5.43 -19.06
N GLY A 157 -6.82 -6.23 -18.02
CA GLY A 157 -6.23 -7.55 -17.84
C GLY A 157 -4.74 -7.52 -17.47
N ASP A 158 -4.11 -6.34 -17.44
CA ASP A 158 -2.67 -6.18 -17.24
C ASP A 158 -2.32 -5.98 -15.76
N PHE A 159 -2.25 -7.09 -15.03
CA PHE A 159 -1.86 -7.10 -13.61
C PHE A 159 -0.39 -6.74 -13.41
N GLU A 160 0.46 -7.02 -14.41
CA GLU A 160 1.88 -6.68 -14.35
C GLU A 160 2.08 -5.17 -14.39
N LYS A 161 1.40 -4.47 -15.28
CA LYS A 161 1.44 -3.00 -15.34
C LYS A 161 0.94 -2.38 -14.04
N ALA A 162 -0.18 -2.87 -13.51
CA ALA A 162 -0.71 -2.40 -12.22
C ALA A 162 0.29 -2.65 -11.07
N PHE A 163 0.96 -3.80 -11.06
CA PHE A 163 1.99 -4.13 -10.06
C PHE A 163 3.15 -3.15 -10.13
N GLN A 164 3.68 -2.87 -11.33
CA GLN A 164 4.80 -1.94 -11.51
C GLN A 164 4.45 -0.51 -11.08
N ASP A 165 3.27 -0.01 -11.44
CA ASP A 165 2.79 1.29 -11.01
C ASP A 165 2.66 1.38 -9.48
N ILE A 166 2.10 0.34 -8.87
CA ILE A 166 1.93 0.26 -7.41
C ILE A 166 3.29 0.19 -6.71
N LEU A 167 4.22 -0.60 -7.22
CA LEU A 167 5.56 -0.71 -6.67
C LEU A 167 6.28 0.64 -6.68
N GLU A 168 6.28 1.33 -7.83
CA GLU A 168 6.85 2.67 -7.99
C GLU A 168 6.26 3.66 -6.96
N GLY A 169 4.94 3.68 -6.82
CA GLY A 169 4.27 4.54 -5.85
C GLY A 169 4.61 4.20 -4.39
N CYS A 170 4.67 2.90 -4.04
CA CYS A 170 5.04 2.45 -2.70
C CYS A 170 6.49 2.79 -2.34
N GLU A 171 7.42 2.67 -3.29
CA GLU A 171 8.83 3.08 -3.10
C GLU A 171 8.91 4.59 -2.85
N ALA A 172 8.19 5.40 -3.63
CA ALA A 172 8.14 6.85 -3.46
C ALA A 172 7.56 7.27 -2.10
N ILE A 173 6.55 6.57 -1.56
CA ILE A 173 6.03 6.81 -0.21
C ILE A 173 7.14 6.68 0.83
N LEU A 174 7.96 5.64 0.75
CA LEU A 174 9.04 5.40 1.71
C LEU A 174 10.18 6.43 1.60
N GLU A 175 10.44 6.94 0.40
CA GLU A 175 11.42 8.01 0.19
C GLU A 175 10.94 9.33 0.82
N HIS A 176 9.67 9.71 0.62
CA HIS A 176 9.09 10.91 1.22
C HIS A 176 9.07 10.86 2.76
N SER A 177 8.81 9.68 3.33
CA SER A 177 8.80 9.51 4.78
C SER A 177 10.17 9.75 5.42
N ARG A 178 11.27 9.50 4.69
CA ARG A 178 12.64 9.74 5.16
C ARG A 178 13.03 11.23 5.15
N ILE A 179 12.45 12.01 4.25
CA ILE A 179 12.76 13.44 4.12
C ILE A 179 12.11 14.26 5.24
N SER A 180 10.93 13.82 5.70
CA SER A 180 10.18 14.50 6.78
C SER A 180 10.75 14.25 8.19
N THR A 181 11.74 13.37 8.33
CA THR A 181 12.35 13.00 9.63
C THR A 181 13.73 13.65 9.83
N ARG A 182 14.16 14.52 8.93
CA ARG A 182 15.35 15.36 9.03
C ARG A 182 14.97 16.81 9.26
#